data_f87d88dc6af738f952c5854dfcdc72c7
#
_entry.id   f87d88dc6af738f952c5854dfcdc72c7
#
_cell.length_a   1.000
_cell.length_b   1.000
_cell.length_c   1.000
_cell.angle_alpha   90.00
_cell.angle_beta   90.00
_cell.angle_gamma   90.00
#
_symmetry.space_group_name_H-M   'P 1'
#
loop_
_entity.id
_entity.type
_entity.pdbx_description
1 polymer ?
#
loop_
_entity_poly.entity_id
_entity_poly.type
_entity_poly.pdbx_seq_one_letter_code
_entity_poly.pdbx_strand_id
1 'polypeptide(L)'
;VGGPSGSFPRSPSNWPAVPDPADAKARKADRALLRNEHALVVEAIRGFDPALYDEPAPKMTGSGAESSTIFGDLIMGVVMHDTYHTGQIQVLKRLFASRS
;
A
#
# COMPACT_ATOMS: atom_id res chain seq x y z
N VAL A 1 -6.36 0.77 10.65
CA VAL A 1 -5.91 -0.38 11.39
C VAL A 1 -6.93 -0.72 12.46
N GLY A 2 -7.87 -0.76 12.68
CA GLY A 2 -8.96 -1.05 13.60
C GLY A 2 -10.30 -0.66 13.05
N GLY A 3 -10.34 -0.13 11.84
CA GLY A 3 -11.59 0.12 11.15
C GLY A 3 -12.07 -1.10 10.39
N PRO A 4 -13.29 -1.07 9.87
CA PRO A 4 -13.73 -2.09 8.94
C PRO A 4 -12.71 -2.17 7.80
N SER A 5 -12.36 -3.39 7.42
CA SER A 5 -11.48 -3.59 6.27
C SER A 5 -12.13 -2.91 5.07
N GLY A 6 -11.64 -1.72 4.74
CA GLY A 6 -12.08 -1.04 3.55
C GLY A 6 -11.75 -1.91 2.36
N SER A 7 -12.72 -2.21 1.53
CA SER A 7 -12.43 -2.91 0.30
C SER A 7 -11.73 -1.96 -0.64
N PHE A 8 -10.57 -2.39 -1.13
CA PHE A 8 -9.90 -1.68 -2.20
C PHE A 8 -10.83 -1.61 -3.42
N PRO A 9 -10.99 -0.44 -4.06
CA PRO A 9 -12.01 -0.26 -5.09
C PRO A 9 -11.76 -0.98 -6.41
N ARG A 10 -10.64 -1.69 -6.54
CA ARG A 10 -10.32 -2.45 -7.76
C ARG A 10 -10.14 -3.92 -7.47
N SER A 11 -10.49 -4.75 -8.44
CA SER A 11 -10.43 -6.19 -8.30
C SER A 11 -9.71 -6.81 -9.51
N PRO A 12 -8.87 -7.83 -9.30
CA PRO A 12 -8.40 -8.30 -8.00
C PRO A 12 -7.50 -7.27 -7.32
N SER A 13 -7.57 -7.19 -6.00
CA SER A 13 -6.87 -6.14 -5.25
C SER A 13 -5.35 -6.27 -5.32
N ASN A 14 -4.83 -7.50 -5.44
CA ASN A 14 -3.38 -7.73 -5.49
C ASN A 14 -2.78 -7.37 -6.85
N TRP A 15 -3.52 -7.62 -7.92
CA TRP A 15 -3.07 -7.36 -9.28
C TRP A 15 -4.22 -6.79 -10.11
N PRO A 16 -4.58 -5.52 -9.90
CA PRO A 16 -5.58 -4.89 -10.75
C PRO A 16 -5.11 -4.85 -12.20
N ALA A 17 -6.05 -4.82 -13.11
CA ALA A 17 -5.72 -4.67 -14.53
C ALA A 17 -4.91 -3.39 -14.75
N VAL A 18 -3.85 -3.51 -15.54
CA VAL A 18 -3.00 -2.37 -15.90
C VAL A 18 -3.59 -1.70 -17.12
N PRO A 19 -3.90 -0.38 -17.05
CA PRO A 19 -4.43 0.32 -18.21
C PRO A 19 -3.36 0.53 -19.27
N ASP A 20 -3.82 0.86 -20.48
CA ASP A 20 -2.93 1.26 -21.57
C ASP A 20 -2.08 2.46 -21.09
N PRO A 21 -0.73 2.40 -21.24
CA PRO A 21 0.12 3.53 -20.86
C PRO A 21 -0.21 4.85 -21.57
N ALA A 22 -0.83 4.80 -22.73
CA ALA A 22 -1.25 5.99 -23.45
C ALA A 22 -2.54 6.61 -22.92
N ASP A 23 -3.27 5.92 -22.05
CA ASP A 23 -4.54 6.40 -21.49
C ASP A 23 -4.27 7.40 -20.34
N ALA A 24 -4.26 8.68 -20.67
CA ALA A 24 -3.99 9.75 -19.71
C ALA A 24 -5.06 9.84 -18.62
N LYS A 25 -6.30 9.54 -18.95
CA LYS A 25 -7.40 9.54 -17.97
C LYS A 25 -7.23 8.43 -16.94
N ALA A 26 -6.85 7.25 -17.40
CA ALA A 26 -6.59 6.12 -16.51
C ALA A 26 -5.40 6.40 -15.59
N ARG A 27 -4.32 7.02 -16.11
CA ARG A 27 -3.16 7.40 -15.27
C ARG A 27 -3.53 8.42 -14.21
N LYS A 28 -4.38 9.38 -14.57
CA LYS A 28 -4.86 10.38 -13.61
C LYS A 28 -5.68 9.70 -12.49
N ALA A 29 -6.54 8.74 -12.87
CA ALA A 29 -7.32 7.97 -11.91
C ALA A 29 -6.42 7.13 -10.99
N ASP A 30 -5.38 6.52 -11.53
CA ASP A 30 -4.41 5.74 -10.74
C ASP A 30 -3.68 6.62 -9.72
N ARG A 31 -3.26 7.80 -10.12
CA ARG A 31 -2.59 8.73 -9.21
C ARG A 31 -3.51 9.24 -8.13
N ALA A 32 -4.78 9.49 -8.46
CA ALA A 32 -5.77 9.90 -7.48
C ALA A 32 -6.04 8.78 -6.47
N LEU A 33 -6.16 7.54 -6.95
CA LEU A 33 -6.34 6.38 -6.09
C LEU A 33 -5.16 6.21 -5.15
N LEU A 34 -3.93 6.31 -5.65
CA LEU A 34 -2.72 6.21 -4.83
C LEU A 34 -2.70 7.27 -3.73
N ARG A 35 -3.03 8.52 -4.05
CA ARG A 35 -3.08 9.59 -3.06
C ARG A 35 -4.14 9.32 -2.00
N ASN A 36 -5.31 8.84 -2.41
CA ASN A 36 -6.39 8.54 -1.47
C ASN A 36 -6.03 7.39 -0.54
N GLU A 37 -5.48 6.32 -1.07
CA GLU A 37 -5.05 5.17 -0.28
C GLU A 37 -3.92 5.55 0.68
N HIS A 38 -2.97 6.36 0.22
CA HIS A 38 -1.90 6.87 1.07
C HIS A 38 -2.44 7.71 2.23
N ALA A 39 -3.40 8.59 1.95
CA ALA A 39 -4.02 9.41 2.99
C ALA A 39 -4.72 8.54 4.04
N LEU A 40 -5.39 7.46 3.62
CA LEU A 40 -6.05 6.54 4.54
C LEU A 40 -5.03 5.83 5.44
N VAL A 41 -3.89 5.41 4.89
CA VAL A 41 -2.82 4.77 5.69
C VAL A 41 -2.25 5.76 6.69
N VAL A 42 -1.97 6.98 6.28
CA VAL A 42 -1.44 8.02 7.18
C VAL A 42 -2.42 8.31 8.32
N GLU A 43 -3.70 8.44 8.03
CA GLU A 43 -4.70 8.65 9.06
C GLU A 43 -4.83 7.47 10.01
N ALA A 44 -4.77 6.24 9.48
CA ALA A 44 -4.81 5.04 10.31
C ALA A 44 -3.63 4.99 11.27
N ILE A 45 -2.43 5.34 10.80
CA ILE A 45 -1.22 5.34 11.63
C ILE A 45 -1.28 6.44 12.68
N ARG A 46 -1.75 7.63 12.31
CA ARG A 46 -1.89 8.75 13.26
C ARG A 46 -2.86 8.45 14.39
N GLY A 47 -3.94 7.76 14.05
CA GLY A 47 -4.95 7.38 15.04
C GLY A 47 -4.63 6.10 15.81
N PHE A 48 -3.52 5.44 15.48
CA PHE A 48 -3.18 4.18 16.11
C PHE A 48 -2.63 4.40 17.51
N ASP A 49 -3.15 3.63 18.47
CA ASP A 49 -2.68 3.68 19.85
C ASP A 49 -1.32 2.99 19.98
N PRO A 50 -0.24 3.72 20.33
CA PRO A 50 1.08 3.11 20.45
C PRO A 50 1.14 1.96 21.46
N ALA A 51 0.23 1.92 22.42
CA ALA A 51 0.18 0.83 23.40
C ALA A 51 -0.17 -0.51 22.75
N LEU A 52 -0.71 -0.50 21.54
CA LEU A 52 -1.09 -1.71 20.81
C LEU A 52 0.01 -2.21 19.85
N TYR A 53 1.16 -1.57 19.81
CA TYR A 53 2.22 -1.95 18.86
C TYR A 53 2.67 -3.40 19.03
N ASP A 54 2.73 -3.90 20.25
CA ASP A 54 3.18 -5.25 20.55
C ASP A 54 2.05 -6.27 20.55
N GLU A 55 0.82 -5.84 20.25
CA GLU A 55 -0.32 -6.72 20.17
C GLU A 55 -0.38 -7.40 18.81
N PRO A 56 -0.92 -8.64 18.76
CA PRO A 56 -1.08 -9.34 17.47
C PRO A 56 -2.00 -8.56 16.52
N ALA A 57 -1.57 -8.44 15.27
CA ALA A 57 -2.40 -7.86 14.23
C ALA A 57 -3.48 -8.85 13.79
N PRO A 58 -4.62 -8.36 13.29
CA PRO A 58 -5.67 -9.23 12.78
C PRO A 58 -5.17 -10.11 11.63
N LYS A 59 -5.75 -11.30 11.51
CA LYS A 59 -5.45 -12.18 10.38
C LYS A 59 -5.80 -11.52 9.06
N MET A 60 -4.95 -11.74 8.08
CA MET A 60 -5.31 -11.43 6.70
C MET A 60 -6.42 -12.37 6.25
N THR A 61 -7.39 -11.82 5.55
CA THR A 61 -8.51 -12.61 5.01
C THR A 61 -7.99 -13.72 4.10
N GLY A 62 -8.43 -14.92 4.32
CA GLY A 62 -8.05 -16.07 3.50
C GLY A 62 -6.85 -16.86 3.97
N SER A 63 -6.10 -16.39 4.96
CA SER A 63 -5.06 -17.22 5.57
C SER A 63 -5.69 -18.05 6.68
N GLY A 64 -5.56 -19.36 6.64
CA GLY A 64 -6.06 -20.22 7.69
C GLY A 64 -5.19 -20.23 8.94
N ALA A 65 -4.03 -19.58 8.90
CA ALA A 65 -3.09 -19.54 10.01
C ALA A 65 -3.35 -18.34 10.91
N GLU A 66 -3.05 -18.50 12.20
CA GLU A 66 -3.06 -17.36 13.12
C GLU A 66 -1.95 -16.39 12.76
N SER A 67 -2.26 -15.10 12.81
CA SER A 67 -1.24 -14.09 12.61
C SER A 67 -0.30 -14.08 13.80
N SER A 68 0.99 -14.29 13.54
CA SER A 68 2.04 -14.10 14.52
C SER A 68 2.65 -12.70 14.43
N THR A 69 2.17 -11.88 13.51
CA THR A 69 2.69 -10.54 13.27
C THR A 69 2.04 -9.56 14.25
N ILE A 70 2.86 -8.79 14.93
CA ILE A 70 2.37 -7.70 15.77
C ILE A 70 2.13 -6.44 14.92
N PHE A 71 1.30 -5.52 15.45
CA PHE A 71 0.97 -4.29 14.75
C PHE A 71 2.19 -3.45 14.39
N GLY A 72 3.16 -3.35 15.29
CA GLY A 72 4.39 -2.60 15.03
C GLY A 72 5.13 -3.11 13.80
N ASP A 73 5.28 -4.41 13.67
CA ASP A 73 5.94 -5.03 12.52
C ASP A 73 5.14 -4.84 11.24
N LEU A 74 3.82 -4.88 11.32
CA LEU A 74 2.96 -4.63 10.18
C LEU A 74 3.13 -3.21 9.65
N ILE A 75 3.14 -2.22 10.56
CA ILE A 75 3.33 -0.81 10.20
C ILE A 75 4.71 -0.60 9.59
N MET A 76 5.77 -1.13 10.22
CA MET A 76 7.13 -1.03 9.69
C MET A 76 7.26 -1.72 8.34
N GLY A 77 6.57 -2.84 8.16
CA GLY A 77 6.55 -3.55 6.89
C GLY A 77 6.00 -2.70 5.76
N VAL A 78 4.94 -1.93 6.01
CA VAL A 78 4.38 -1.01 5.00
C VAL A 78 5.41 0.06 4.63
N VAL A 79 6.08 0.66 5.61
CA VAL A 79 7.09 1.69 5.37
C VAL A 79 8.25 1.14 4.55
N MET A 80 8.76 -0.04 4.92
CA MET A 80 9.88 -0.67 4.22
C MET A 80 9.50 -1.05 2.79
N HIS A 81 8.30 -1.57 2.60
CA HIS A 81 7.79 -1.95 1.28
C HIS A 81 7.67 -0.73 0.36
N ASP A 82 7.12 0.37 0.88
CA ASP A 82 6.98 1.61 0.12
C ASP A 82 8.35 2.21 -0.24
N THR A 83 9.30 2.15 0.69
CA THR A 83 10.66 2.60 0.45
C THR A 83 11.34 1.79 -0.66
N TYR A 84 11.15 0.48 -0.65
CA TYR A 84 11.69 -0.40 -1.68
C TYR A 84 11.14 -0.02 -3.06
N HIS A 85 9.84 0.13 -3.20
CA HIS A 85 9.23 0.50 -4.47
C HIS A 85 9.60 1.91 -4.92
N THR A 86 9.75 2.84 -3.97
CA THR A 86 10.22 4.19 -4.28
C THR A 86 11.61 4.14 -4.92
N GLY A 87 12.50 3.31 -4.39
CA GLY A 87 13.83 3.11 -4.96
C GLY A 87 13.76 2.54 -6.37
N GLN A 88 12.90 1.55 -6.60
CA GLN A 88 12.70 0.96 -7.92
C GLN A 88 12.21 2.00 -8.93
N ILE A 89 11.26 2.84 -8.54
CA ILE A 89 10.73 3.90 -9.40
C ILE A 89 11.83 4.89 -9.76
N GLN A 90 12.69 5.27 -8.81
CA GLN A 90 13.80 6.19 -9.08
C GLN A 90 14.79 5.59 -10.09
N VAL A 91 15.10 4.30 -10.00
CA VAL A 91 15.96 3.64 -10.97
C VAL A 91 15.31 3.66 -12.36
N LEU A 92 14.04 3.33 -12.46
CA LEU A 92 13.32 3.35 -13.73
C LEU A 92 13.29 4.75 -14.35
N LYS A 93 13.07 5.78 -13.54
CA LYS A 93 13.08 7.17 -14.02
C LYS A 93 14.45 7.55 -14.62
N ARG A 94 15.52 7.16 -13.97
CA ARG A 94 16.88 7.43 -14.45
C ARG A 94 17.18 6.70 -15.75
N LEU A 95 16.77 5.42 -15.83
CA LEU A 95 16.93 4.65 -17.05
C LEU A 95 16.15 5.27 -18.20
N PHE A 96 14.95 5.74 -17.96
CA PHE A 96 14.12 6.39 -18.95
C PHE A 96 14.75 7.69 -19.44
N ALA A 97 15.27 8.49 -18.53
CA ALA A 97 15.93 9.76 -18.87
C ALA A 97 17.19 9.53 -19.70
N SER A 98 17.93 8.45 -19.46
CA SER A 98 19.16 8.15 -20.19
C SER A 98 18.94 7.66 -21.62
N ARG A 99 17.69 7.37 -22.01
CA ARG A 99 17.34 6.88 -23.37
C ARG A 99 17.17 8.02 -24.38
N SER A 100 17.08 9.23 -23.94
CA SER A 100 16.88 10.40 -24.83
C SER A 100 18.19 11.02 -25.27
#